data_fb751d8abc962552aab76df51cf1f240
#
_entry.id   fb751d8abc962552aab76df51cf1f240
#
_cell.length_a   1.000
_cell.length_b   1.000
_cell.length_c   1.000
_cell.angle_alpha   90.00
_cell.angle_beta   90.00
_cell.angle_gamma   90.00
#
_symmetry.space_group_name_H-M   'P 1'
#
loop_
_entity.id
_entity.type
_entity.pdbx_description
1 polymer ?
#
loop_
_entity_poly.entity_id
_entity_poly.type
_entity_poly.pdbx_seq_one_letter_code
_entity_poly.pdbx_strand_id
1 'polypeptide(L)'
;VDEIQELNPDKKYISWQTLFLMALCTVIGIDDIMYNFQNQGMSVIFSWVVMVIFYVIPYSLMVGQLGSVFNKEGGGLSSWVRGTDGEFLGYFTAWTYWAASIPYAVDSANEIIVDVGWALTGSEKFQDKMSNTTFAILTFAMFIIFIVVEHHFSRSMELLSTIGGGLMMIMTVLLVIMAFIGLIKSGGHMATQPFTWKTMMPDFNWHYFSTIAMLIYAMNGAELVAPYVTQMKKPQYDFPKAMIALAAMTGFLTILGSFSLGIYFNAYHIPNDLKMNGAYYVFDMIGHQYGMGKGLLYFWAWTSVFFNCALLAVLLDAMTRMLISDTGDRYMPKLLRKKDKNGLPINGYILTVSLSSFIMILGIFLPDMNDIFNWLLNLNGIVSPGVTCWIFYSFMRVRKNSKKFPSKYVFIKNDKVAWSVGLFLLLVTAIATIMGITPQDVPQGSSIWWYELIINIVAVIVLIGLGAILPGIRKREIEYGIAFDKLQWITMISLIIIAIILGVYLGGTKIALRGLYIAIEGIIALIVVWLIGRKKPNLADGFKAEEE
;
A
#
# COMPACT_ATOMS: atom_id res chain seq x y z
N VAL A 1 -30.61 -15.08 22.52
CA VAL A 1 -29.75 -15.58 23.61
C VAL A 1 -28.34 -15.28 23.17
N ASP A 2 -27.68 -14.35 23.88
CA ASP A 2 -26.30 -13.95 23.60
C ASP A 2 -25.40 -15.16 23.88
N GLU A 3 -24.87 -15.80 22.84
CA GLU A 3 -23.66 -16.61 22.98
C GLU A 3 -22.53 -15.64 23.36
N ILE A 4 -22.37 -15.41 24.65
CA ILE A 4 -21.15 -14.86 25.23
C ILE A 4 -20.10 -15.93 24.89
N GLN A 5 -19.19 -15.61 23.98
CA GLN A 5 -17.99 -16.42 23.77
C GLN A 5 -17.41 -16.67 25.16
N GLU A 6 -17.29 -17.91 25.59
CA GLU A 6 -16.70 -18.25 26.90
C GLU A 6 -15.33 -17.57 26.94
N LEU A 7 -15.26 -16.53 27.77
CA LEU A 7 -14.05 -15.72 27.92
C LEU A 7 -13.01 -16.62 28.57
N ASN A 8 -11.98 -17.00 27.85
CA ASN A 8 -10.83 -17.66 28.43
C ASN A 8 -10.13 -16.66 29.37
N PRO A 9 -10.11 -16.88 30.69
CA PRO A 9 -9.57 -15.94 31.67
C PRO A 9 -8.08 -15.64 31.47
N ASP A 10 -7.34 -16.53 30.79
CA ASP A 10 -5.90 -16.39 30.54
C ASP A 10 -5.59 -15.65 29.24
N LYS A 11 -6.61 -15.31 28.42
CA LYS A 11 -6.42 -14.62 27.13
C LYS A 11 -6.48 -13.11 27.32
N LYS A 12 -5.40 -12.40 26.96
CA LYS A 12 -5.43 -10.94 26.86
C LYS A 12 -6.27 -10.52 25.66
N TYR A 13 -7.32 -9.74 25.92
CA TYR A 13 -8.19 -9.20 24.89
C TYR A 13 -7.80 -7.75 24.53
N ILE A 14 -7.91 -7.43 23.25
CA ILE A 14 -7.69 -6.07 22.74
C ILE A 14 -8.96 -5.23 22.94
N SER A 15 -8.82 -4.02 23.47
CA SER A 15 -9.93 -3.05 23.56
C SER A 15 -10.18 -2.36 22.23
N TRP A 16 -11.38 -1.76 22.05
CA TRP A 16 -11.67 -0.99 20.85
C TRP A 16 -10.77 0.25 20.69
N GLN A 17 -10.33 0.86 21.80
CA GLN A 17 -9.40 1.99 21.79
C GLN A 17 -8.02 1.56 21.29
N THR A 18 -7.53 0.41 21.75
CA THR A 18 -6.26 -0.15 21.27
C THR A 18 -6.33 -0.46 19.78
N LEU A 19 -7.43 -1.09 19.34
CA LEU A 19 -7.63 -1.38 17.92
C LEU A 19 -7.71 -0.11 17.06
N PHE A 20 -8.42 0.92 17.57
CA PHE A 20 -8.50 2.23 16.93
C PHE A 20 -7.11 2.85 16.75
N LEU A 21 -6.28 2.85 17.81
CA LEU A 21 -4.92 3.39 17.72
C LEU A 21 -4.05 2.58 16.74
N MET A 22 -4.15 1.26 16.75
CA MET A 22 -3.46 0.41 15.76
C MET A 22 -3.88 0.77 14.34
N ALA A 23 -5.18 0.91 14.08
CA ALA A 23 -5.69 1.28 12.78
C ALA A 23 -5.25 2.69 12.38
N LEU A 24 -5.27 3.65 13.30
CA LEU A 24 -4.86 5.02 13.04
C LEU A 24 -3.39 5.11 12.62
N CYS A 25 -2.50 4.37 13.29
CA CYS A 25 -1.08 4.32 12.93
C CYS A 25 -0.82 3.71 11.54
N THR A 26 -1.75 2.91 11.01
CA THR A 26 -1.61 2.29 9.68
C THR A 26 -2.29 3.08 8.57
N VAL A 27 -3.20 4.01 8.90
CA VAL A 27 -4.02 4.72 7.90
C VAL A 27 -3.47 6.11 7.59
N ILE A 28 -2.93 6.83 8.57
CA ILE A 28 -2.50 8.22 8.36
C ILE A 28 -1.07 8.44 8.78
N GLY A 29 -0.25 8.92 7.82
CA GLY A 29 1.05 9.51 8.03
C GLY A 29 1.08 10.98 7.60
N ILE A 30 2.12 11.71 8.00
CA ILE A 30 2.38 13.07 7.50
C ILE A 30 2.57 13.05 5.98
N ASP A 31 3.21 12.01 5.46
CA ASP A 31 3.48 11.84 4.04
C ASP A 31 2.19 11.80 3.21
N ASP A 32 1.13 11.12 3.70
CA ASP A 32 -0.19 11.09 3.06
C ASP A 32 -0.80 12.48 2.90
N ILE A 33 -0.55 13.37 3.87
CA ILE A 33 -1.02 14.75 3.83
C ILE A 33 -0.15 15.57 2.89
N MET A 34 1.18 15.37 2.91
CA MET A 34 2.15 16.10 2.10
C MET A 34 1.91 15.94 0.61
N TYR A 35 1.82 14.72 0.11
CA TYR A 35 1.71 14.54 -1.33
C TYR A 35 0.32 14.87 -1.89
N ASN A 36 -0.74 14.70 -1.11
CA ASN A 36 -2.05 15.17 -1.54
C ASN A 36 -2.10 16.71 -1.57
N PHE A 37 -1.40 17.38 -0.65
CA PHE A 37 -1.20 18.82 -0.72
C PHE A 37 -0.31 19.22 -1.92
N GLN A 38 0.74 18.47 -2.21
CA GLN A 38 1.57 18.70 -3.41
C GLN A 38 0.72 18.69 -4.69
N ASN A 39 -0.20 17.74 -4.81
CA ASN A 39 -1.01 17.57 -6.02
C ASN A 39 -2.16 18.58 -6.15
N GLN A 40 -2.76 19.00 -5.04
CA GLN A 40 -3.99 19.80 -5.07
C GLN A 40 -3.86 21.17 -4.36
N GLY A 41 -2.76 21.44 -3.67
CA GLY A 41 -2.64 22.63 -2.82
C GLY A 41 -3.72 22.71 -1.77
N MET A 42 -4.20 23.93 -1.48
CA MET A 42 -5.26 24.16 -0.49
C MET A 42 -6.62 23.59 -0.92
N SER A 43 -6.83 23.30 -2.20
CA SER A 43 -8.09 22.70 -2.66
C SER A 43 -8.25 21.24 -2.18
N VAL A 44 -7.18 20.62 -1.71
CA VAL A 44 -7.24 19.30 -1.06
C VAL A 44 -8.16 19.30 0.16
N ILE A 45 -8.34 20.43 0.85
CA ILE A 45 -9.25 20.56 1.99
C ILE A 45 -10.70 20.28 1.57
N PHE A 46 -11.13 20.85 0.44
CA PHE A 46 -12.44 20.55 -0.13
C PHE A 46 -12.56 19.05 -0.45
N SER A 47 -11.53 18.50 -1.09
CA SER A 47 -11.48 17.07 -1.45
C SER A 47 -11.57 16.19 -0.21
N TRP A 48 -10.85 16.51 0.88
CA TRP A 48 -10.95 15.78 2.14
C TRP A 48 -12.35 15.82 2.75
N VAL A 49 -12.98 16.99 2.78
CA VAL A 49 -14.36 17.12 3.32
C VAL A 49 -15.32 16.24 2.53
N VAL A 50 -15.27 16.31 1.19
CA VAL A 50 -16.11 15.48 0.32
C VAL A 50 -15.81 13.99 0.53
N MET A 51 -14.52 13.62 0.54
CA MET A 51 -14.10 12.21 0.72
C MET A 51 -14.49 11.68 2.10
N VAL A 52 -14.36 12.45 3.17
CA VAL A 52 -14.76 12.00 4.51
C VAL A 52 -16.26 11.69 4.55
N ILE A 53 -17.10 12.54 3.98
CA ILE A 53 -18.55 12.37 4.00
C ILE A 53 -19.00 11.21 3.10
N PHE A 54 -18.54 11.18 1.86
CA PHE A 54 -19.06 10.27 0.84
C PHE A 54 -18.27 8.97 0.67
N TYR A 55 -17.05 8.91 1.20
CA TYR A 55 -16.18 7.74 1.08
C TYR A 55 -15.77 7.17 2.45
N VAL A 56 -15.06 7.93 3.30
CA VAL A 56 -14.42 7.40 4.52
C VAL A 56 -15.45 6.88 5.53
N ILE A 57 -16.51 7.67 5.79
CA ILE A 57 -17.56 7.26 6.73
C ILE A 57 -18.23 5.98 6.24
N PRO A 58 -18.83 5.89 5.04
CA PRO A 58 -19.47 4.66 4.59
C PRO A 58 -18.48 3.50 4.46
N TYR A 59 -17.25 3.72 3.99
CA TYR A 59 -16.21 2.69 3.92
C TYR A 59 -15.90 2.10 5.31
N SER A 60 -15.62 2.94 6.30
CA SER A 60 -15.32 2.48 7.66
C SER A 60 -16.49 1.73 8.30
N LEU A 61 -17.73 2.18 8.04
CA LEU A 61 -18.93 1.50 8.52
C LEU A 61 -19.14 0.15 7.82
N MET A 62 -18.82 0.02 6.53
CA MET A 62 -18.84 -1.26 5.80
C MET A 62 -17.79 -2.22 6.34
N VAL A 63 -16.55 -1.76 6.56
CA VAL A 63 -15.49 -2.56 7.20
C VAL A 63 -15.95 -3.01 8.59
N GLY A 64 -16.53 -2.10 9.38
CA GLY A 64 -17.11 -2.40 10.69
C GLY A 64 -18.19 -3.50 10.63
N GLN A 65 -19.06 -3.44 9.64
CA GLN A 65 -20.10 -4.46 9.45
C GLN A 65 -19.51 -5.80 9.01
N LEU A 66 -18.57 -5.81 8.07
CA LEU A 66 -17.89 -7.04 7.62
C LEU A 66 -17.13 -7.70 8.77
N GLY A 67 -16.38 -6.94 9.57
CA GLY A 67 -15.73 -7.46 10.77
C GLY A 67 -16.72 -8.00 11.82
N SER A 68 -17.94 -7.42 11.92
CA SER A 68 -19.00 -7.95 12.78
C SER A 68 -19.60 -9.25 12.26
N VAL A 69 -19.75 -9.41 10.94
CA VAL A 69 -20.26 -10.65 10.30
C VAL A 69 -19.24 -11.77 10.43
N PHE A 70 -17.98 -11.50 10.10
CA PHE A 70 -16.90 -12.50 10.06
C PHE A 70 -16.03 -12.47 11.33
N ASN A 71 -16.63 -12.20 12.47
CA ASN A 71 -15.91 -11.98 13.74
C ASN A 71 -15.19 -13.23 14.32
N LYS A 72 -15.47 -14.40 13.79
CA LYS A 72 -14.82 -15.67 14.16
C LYS A 72 -13.65 -16.03 13.25
N GLU A 73 -13.46 -15.29 12.15
CA GLU A 73 -12.44 -15.55 11.14
C GLU A 73 -11.34 -14.49 11.23
N GLY A 74 -10.09 -14.91 11.38
CA GLY A 74 -8.93 -14.02 11.57
C GLY A 74 -8.23 -13.59 10.27
N GLY A 75 -8.75 -13.93 9.09
CA GLY A 75 -8.07 -13.68 7.81
C GLY A 75 -8.35 -12.33 7.16
N GLY A 76 -9.16 -11.48 7.78
CA GLY A 76 -9.46 -10.15 7.22
C GLY A 76 -10.16 -10.22 5.86
N LEU A 77 -9.72 -9.39 4.91
CA LEU A 77 -10.37 -9.20 3.61
C LEU A 77 -10.50 -10.50 2.78
N SER A 78 -9.45 -11.32 2.75
CA SER A 78 -9.47 -12.61 2.03
C SER A 78 -10.52 -13.57 2.58
N SER A 79 -10.68 -13.61 3.90
CA SER A 79 -11.73 -14.42 4.57
C SER A 79 -13.12 -13.90 4.25
N TRP A 80 -13.32 -12.59 4.16
CA TRP A 80 -14.62 -12.02 3.79
C TRP A 80 -15.04 -12.43 2.38
N VAL A 81 -14.12 -12.35 1.42
CA VAL A 81 -14.40 -12.77 0.04
C VAL A 81 -14.56 -14.29 -0.05
N ARG A 82 -13.73 -15.06 0.66
CA ARG A 82 -13.86 -16.53 0.72
C ARG A 82 -15.22 -16.95 1.27
N GLY A 83 -15.67 -16.32 2.35
CA GLY A 83 -16.96 -16.62 2.97
C GLY A 83 -18.16 -16.26 2.09
N THR A 84 -18.06 -15.26 1.23
CA THR A 84 -19.14 -14.85 0.34
C THR A 84 -19.15 -15.57 -1.01
N ASP A 85 -18.00 -15.84 -1.61
CA ASP A 85 -17.88 -16.24 -3.01
C ASP A 85 -16.89 -17.41 -3.26
N GLY A 86 -16.36 -18.01 -2.22
CA GLY A 86 -15.61 -19.27 -2.26
C GLY A 86 -14.09 -19.12 -2.35
N GLU A 87 -13.43 -20.28 -2.39
CA GLU A 87 -11.98 -20.41 -2.18
C GLU A 87 -11.11 -19.71 -3.23
N PHE A 88 -11.50 -19.77 -4.51
CA PHE A 88 -10.70 -19.16 -5.57
C PHE A 88 -10.67 -17.63 -5.47
N LEU A 89 -11.82 -16.99 -5.23
CA LEU A 89 -11.85 -15.55 -5.07
C LEU A 89 -11.20 -15.11 -3.76
N GLY A 90 -11.28 -15.93 -2.69
CA GLY A 90 -10.51 -15.72 -1.45
C GLY A 90 -9.00 -15.75 -1.70
N TYR A 91 -8.51 -16.75 -2.44
CA TYR A 91 -7.11 -16.81 -2.89
C TYR A 91 -6.71 -15.57 -3.69
N PHE A 92 -7.50 -15.21 -4.72
CA PHE A 92 -7.16 -14.09 -5.60
C PHE A 92 -7.20 -12.75 -4.87
N THR A 93 -8.09 -12.61 -3.90
CA THR A 93 -8.11 -11.45 -2.99
C THR A 93 -6.84 -11.37 -2.16
N ALA A 94 -6.41 -12.48 -1.52
CA ALA A 94 -5.17 -12.53 -0.75
C ALA A 94 -3.96 -12.20 -1.63
N TRP A 95 -3.91 -12.73 -2.85
CA TRP A 95 -2.86 -12.42 -3.81
C TRP A 95 -2.82 -10.94 -4.17
N THR A 96 -3.94 -10.35 -4.61
CA THR A 96 -3.98 -8.94 -5.03
C THR A 96 -3.67 -8.00 -3.88
N TYR A 97 -4.07 -8.34 -2.66
CA TYR A 97 -3.77 -7.58 -1.45
C TYR A 97 -2.26 -7.59 -1.14
N TRP A 98 -1.65 -8.77 -1.19
CA TRP A 98 -0.19 -8.90 -1.05
C TRP A 98 0.55 -8.16 -2.19
N ALA A 99 0.14 -8.35 -3.44
CA ALA A 99 0.75 -7.69 -4.59
C ALA A 99 0.68 -6.15 -4.50
N ALA A 100 -0.42 -5.61 -3.98
CA ALA A 100 -0.58 -4.18 -3.75
C ALA A 100 0.34 -3.63 -2.65
N SER A 101 0.85 -4.48 -1.76
CA SER A 101 1.82 -4.08 -0.73
C SER A 101 3.26 -3.94 -1.27
N ILE A 102 3.57 -4.50 -2.45
CA ILE A 102 4.92 -4.50 -3.02
C ILE A 102 5.44 -3.09 -3.32
N PRO A 103 4.72 -2.21 -4.06
CA PRO A 103 5.18 -0.85 -4.28
C PRO A 103 5.33 -0.07 -2.98
N TYR A 104 4.48 -0.32 -1.98
CA TYR A 104 4.56 0.32 -0.67
C TYR A 104 5.79 -0.13 0.12
N ALA A 105 6.16 -1.40 0.04
CA ALA A 105 7.40 -1.88 0.64
C ALA A 105 8.65 -1.27 -0.02
N VAL A 106 8.62 -1.08 -1.35
CA VAL A 106 9.71 -0.38 -2.08
C VAL A 106 9.78 1.08 -1.65
N ASP A 107 8.64 1.76 -1.55
CA ASP A 107 8.55 3.15 -1.08
C ASP A 107 9.13 3.30 0.33
N SER A 108 8.72 2.45 1.28
CA SER A 108 9.25 2.45 2.65
C SER A 108 10.76 2.21 2.72
N ALA A 109 11.31 1.35 1.85
CA ALA A 109 12.75 1.13 1.78
C ALA A 109 13.50 2.33 1.20
N ASN A 110 12.92 3.02 0.23
CA ASN A 110 13.43 4.27 -0.32
C ASN A 110 13.43 5.39 0.73
N GLU A 111 12.33 5.51 1.47
CA GLU A 111 12.19 6.47 2.57
C GLU A 111 13.31 6.32 3.61
N ILE A 112 13.67 5.10 4.02
CA ILE A 112 14.76 4.87 4.99
C ILE A 112 16.06 5.53 4.52
N ILE A 113 16.37 5.48 3.23
CA ILE A 113 17.62 6.07 2.69
C ILE A 113 17.55 7.59 2.74
N VAL A 114 16.41 8.17 2.42
CA VAL A 114 16.17 9.62 2.49
C VAL A 114 16.19 10.09 3.95
N ASP A 115 15.50 9.37 4.83
CA ASP A 115 15.46 9.66 6.28
C ASP A 115 16.86 9.70 6.89
N VAL A 116 17.68 8.68 6.60
CA VAL A 116 19.08 8.62 7.06
C VAL A 116 19.89 9.76 6.48
N GLY A 117 19.70 10.09 5.21
CA GLY A 117 20.36 11.24 4.57
C GLY A 117 20.05 12.54 5.31
N TRP A 118 18.79 12.82 5.58
CA TRP A 118 18.36 13.99 6.36
C TRP A 118 18.83 13.96 7.82
N ALA A 119 18.75 12.80 8.48
CA ALA A 119 19.18 12.62 9.86
C ALA A 119 20.70 12.89 10.05
N LEU A 120 21.52 12.60 9.04
CA LEU A 120 22.96 12.79 9.09
C LEU A 120 23.39 14.18 8.60
N THR A 121 22.71 14.76 7.61
CA THR A 121 23.16 15.99 6.96
C THR A 121 22.34 17.23 7.32
N GLY A 122 21.06 17.05 7.69
CA GLY A 122 20.12 18.14 7.92
C GLY A 122 19.86 18.99 6.67
N SER A 123 20.01 18.41 5.45
CA SER A 123 19.87 19.11 4.17
C SER A 123 19.61 18.11 3.05
N GLU A 124 18.86 18.52 2.02
CA GLU A 124 18.59 17.76 0.79
C GLU A 124 19.81 17.55 -0.12
N LYS A 125 20.92 18.29 0.09
CA LYS A 125 22.11 18.28 -0.78
C LYS A 125 22.77 16.92 -0.98
N PHE A 126 22.51 15.93 -0.12
CA PHE A 126 22.98 14.56 -0.33
C PHE A 126 22.36 13.91 -1.57
N GLN A 127 21.15 14.33 -1.95
CA GLN A 127 20.41 13.80 -3.09
C GLN A 127 21.11 14.15 -4.41
N ASP A 128 21.68 15.34 -4.54
CA ASP A 128 22.42 15.78 -5.73
C ASP A 128 23.64 14.88 -6.05
N LYS A 129 24.15 14.17 -5.07
CA LYS A 129 25.33 13.28 -5.20
C LYS A 129 24.94 11.81 -5.42
N MET A 130 23.66 11.50 -5.38
CA MET A 130 23.16 10.13 -5.44
C MET A 130 22.54 9.84 -6.81
N SER A 131 23.11 8.91 -7.57
CA SER A 131 22.50 8.45 -8.82
C SER A 131 21.33 7.50 -8.53
N ASN A 132 20.34 7.43 -9.45
CA ASN A 132 19.22 6.50 -9.35
C ASN A 132 19.68 5.04 -9.19
N THR A 133 20.76 4.66 -9.87
CA THR A 133 21.34 3.32 -9.74
C THR A 133 21.90 3.07 -8.33
N THR A 134 22.63 4.04 -7.77
CA THR A 134 23.15 3.93 -6.40
C THR A 134 22.00 3.85 -5.41
N PHE A 135 20.98 4.67 -5.59
CA PHE A 135 19.77 4.67 -4.78
C PHE A 135 19.06 3.32 -4.81
N ALA A 136 18.83 2.76 -6.00
CA ALA A 136 18.21 1.43 -6.15
C ALA A 136 19.05 0.29 -5.52
N ILE A 137 20.38 0.35 -5.61
CA ILE A 137 21.28 -0.62 -4.97
C ILE A 137 21.16 -0.54 -3.44
N LEU A 138 21.13 0.67 -2.88
CA LEU A 138 20.95 0.87 -1.45
C LEU A 138 19.58 0.37 -0.97
N THR A 139 18.51 0.67 -1.72
CA THR A 139 17.16 0.17 -1.45
C THR A 139 17.13 -1.36 -1.46
N PHE A 140 17.72 -1.99 -2.47
CA PHE A 140 17.85 -3.46 -2.54
C PHE A 140 18.63 -4.02 -1.35
N ALA A 141 19.74 -3.39 -0.96
CA ALA A 141 20.50 -3.80 0.21
C ALA A 141 19.66 -3.72 1.49
N MET A 142 18.83 -2.70 1.64
CA MET A 142 17.88 -2.58 2.76
C MET A 142 16.91 -3.76 2.80
N PHE A 143 16.33 -4.18 1.67
CA PHE A 143 15.48 -5.38 1.62
C PHE A 143 16.19 -6.62 2.14
N ILE A 144 17.42 -6.85 1.68
CA ILE A 144 18.21 -8.01 2.11
C ILE A 144 18.53 -7.96 3.61
N ILE A 145 18.95 -6.78 4.10
CA ILE A 145 19.24 -6.57 5.52
C ILE A 145 17.99 -6.88 6.36
N PHE A 146 16.82 -6.35 5.96
CA PHE A 146 15.59 -6.55 6.72
C PHE A 146 15.10 -7.99 6.73
N ILE A 147 15.25 -8.74 5.62
CA ILE A 147 14.95 -10.17 5.60
C ILE A 147 15.85 -10.93 6.58
N VAL A 148 17.15 -10.62 6.61
CA VAL A 148 18.09 -11.25 7.55
C VAL A 148 17.77 -10.87 8.99
N VAL A 149 17.48 -9.59 9.26
CA VAL A 149 17.12 -9.09 10.60
C VAL A 149 15.81 -9.72 11.06
N GLU A 150 14.79 -9.77 10.21
CA GLU A 150 13.49 -10.37 10.56
C GLU A 150 13.63 -11.86 10.89
N HIS A 151 14.46 -12.57 10.12
CA HIS A 151 14.75 -13.98 10.40
C HIS A 151 15.33 -14.23 11.80
N HIS A 152 16.12 -13.28 12.34
CA HIS A 152 16.82 -13.44 13.62
C HIS A 152 16.13 -12.72 14.79
N PHE A 153 15.39 -11.65 14.53
CA PHE A 153 14.92 -10.68 15.54
C PHE A 153 13.43 -10.28 15.41
N SER A 154 12.55 -11.16 14.91
CA SER A 154 11.13 -10.85 14.64
C SER A 154 10.39 -10.20 15.84
N ARG A 155 10.66 -10.67 17.06
CA ARG A 155 10.03 -10.11 18.28
C ARG A 155 10.46 -8.67 18.58
N SER A 156 11.69 -8.31 18.24
CA SER A 156 12.20 -6.94 18.41
C SER A 156 11.60 -5.99 17.38
N MET A 157 11.26 -6.49 16.20
CA MET A 157 10.60 -5.71 15.15
C MET A 157 9.16 -5.34 15.50
N GLU A 158 8.42 -6.23 16.18
CA GLU A 158 7.06 -5.93 16.67
C GLU A 158 7.07 -4.77 17.69
N LEU A 159 8.04 -4.75 18.61
CA LEU A 159 8.21 -3.65 19.55
C LEU A 159 8.58 -2.34 18.83
N LEU A 160 9.48 -2.42 17.86
CA LEU A 160 9.92 -1.25 17.07
C LEU A 160 8.74 -0.66 16.29
N SER A 161 7.87 -1.51 15.71
CA SER A 161 6.66 -1.11 15.00
C SER A 161 5.69 -0.33 15.90
N THR A 162 5.47 -0.80 17.12
CA THR A 162 4.58 -0.12 18.07
C THR A 162 5.13 1.26 18.46
N ILE A 163 6.43 1.37 18.71
CA ILE A 163 7.08 2.64 19.07
C ILE A 163 7.08 3.59 17.88
N GLY A 164 7.51 3.11 16.70
CA GLY A 164 7.60 3.93 15.49
C GLY A 164 6.24 4.50 15.07
N GLY A 165 5.19 3.67 15.02
CA GLY A 165 3.84 4.11 14.72
C GLY A 165 3.29 5.13 15.72
N GLY A 166 3.54 4.93 17.02
CA GLY A 166 3.14 5.88 18.06
C GLY A 166 3.85 7.24 17.92
N LEU A 167 5.14 7.23 17.63
CA LEU A 167 5.90 8.46 17.41
C LEU A 167 5.44 9.21 16.15
N MET A 168 5.16 8.50 15.05
CA MET A 168 4.64 9.10 13.81
C MET A 168 3.30 9.81 14.07
N MET A 169 2.38 9.17 14.80
CA MET A 169 1.11 9.78 15.19
C MET A 169 1.32 11.03 16.04
N ILE A 170 2.20 10.97 17.03
CA ILE A 170 2.53 12.13 17.89
C ILE A 170 3.06 13.28 17.04
N MET A 171 3.95 13.01 16.08
CA MET A 171 4.51 14.03 15.20
C MET A 171 3.44 14.65 14.28
N THR A 172 2.50 13.87 13.78
CA THR A 172 1.38 14.39 12.96
C THR A 172 0.49 15.33 13.77
N VAL A 173 0.15 14.95 15.00
CA VAL A 173 -0.64 15.81 15.90
C VAL A 173 0.16 17.06 16.31
N LEU A 174 1.45 16.91 16.58
CA LEU A 174 2.35 18.00 16.92
C LEU A 174 2.46 19.03 15.79
N LEU A 175 2.58 18.56 14.53
CA LEU A 175 2.54 19.43 13.36
C LEU A 175 1.30 20.33 13.37
N VAL A 176 0.11 19.75 13.54
CA VAL A 176 -1.15 20.50 13.56
C VAL A 176 -1.16 21.52 14.71
N ILE A 177 -0.84 21.09 15.92
CA ILE A 177 -0.87 21.97 17.11
C ILE A 177 0.12 23.13 16.95
N MET A 178 1.37 22.84 16.57
CA MET A 178 2.41 23.86 16.44
C MET A 178 2.10 24.83 15.30
N ALA A 179 1.57 24.34 14.18
CA ALA A 179 1.18 25.19 13.06
C ALA A 179 0.07 26.19 13.45
N PHE A 180 -0.99 25.74 14.14
CA PHE A 180 -2.05 26.65 14.57
C PHE A 180 -1.58 27.65 15.65
N ILE A 181 -0.77 27.23 16.61
CA ILE A 181 -0.16 28.15 17.58
C ILE A 181 0.75 29.15 16.85
N GLY A 182 1.54 28.70 15.89
CA GLY A 182 2.41 29.54 15.06
C GLY A 182 1.62 30.57 14.27
N LEU A 183 0.47 30.18 13.68
CA LEU A 183 -0.43 31.07 12.96
C LEU A 183 -0.99 32.16 13.89
N ILE A 184 -1.41 31.81 15.09
CA ILE A 184 -1.91 32.76 16.09
C ILE A 184 -0.79 33.75 16.47
N LYS A 185 0.43 33.26 16.77
CA LYS A 185 1.58 34.07 17.14
C LYS A 185 2.04 35.02 16.05
N SER A 186 1.89 34.61 14.77
CA SER A 186 2.22 35.45 13.60
C SER A 186 1.14 36.51 13.26
N GLY A 187 0.06 36.59 14.05
CA GLY A 187 -1.04 37.50 13.77
C GLY A 187 -1.91 37.07 12.58
N GLY A 188 -1.95 35.77 12.28
CA GLY A 188 -2.71 35.21 11.16
C GLY A 188 -1.98 35.19 9.82
N HIS A 189 -0.67 35.45 9.80
CA HIS A 189 0.13 35.38 8.58
C HIS A 189 0.41 33.91 8.20
N MET A 190 0.04 33.55 6.96
CA MET A 190 0.31 32.24 6.37
C MET A 190 1.02 32.41 5.01
N ALA A 191 1.74 31.38 4.58
CA ALA A 191 2.48 31.41 3.31
C ALA A 191 1.55 31.46 2.10
N THR A 192 0.38 30.81 2.18
CA THR A 192 -0.64 30.86 1.12
C THR A 192 -1.39 32.19 1.20
N GLN A 193 -1.07 33.13 0.30
CA GLN A 193 -1.76 34.42 0.18
C GLN A 193 -1.95 34.80 -1.30
N PRO A 194 -3.11 35.40 -1.66
CA PRO A 194 -4.29 35.65 -0.81
C PRO A 194 -5.01 34.34 -0.46
N PHE A 195 -5.40 34.20 0.83
CA PHE A 195 -6.23 33.08 1.27
C PHE A 195 -7.71 33.48 1.18
N THR A 196 -8.43 32.87 0.26
CA THR A 196 -9.86 33.12 0.02
C THR A 196 -10.61 31.81 -0.08
N TRP A 197 -11.93 31.87 -0.08
CA TRP A 197 -12.75 30.68 -0.29
C TRP A 197 -12.43 29.98 -1.64
N LYS A 198 -12.07 30.76 -2.65
CA LYS A 198 -11.66 30.21 -3.96
C LYS A 198 -10.37 29.39 -3.90
N THR A 199 -9.46 29.70 -2.98
CA THR A 199 -8.22 28.93 -2.79
C THR A 199 -8.47 27.48 -2.38
N MET A 200 -9.58 27.23 -1.70
CA MET A 200 -10.00 25.89 -1.28
C MET A 200 -10.87 25.14 -2.29
N MET A 201 -11.29 25.80 -3.37
CA MET A 201 -12.10 25.17 -4.41
C MET A 201 -11.22 24.59 -5.51
N PRO A 202 -11.40 23.31 -5.88
CA PRO A 202 -10.63 22.70 -6.96
C PRO A 202 -11.11 23.15 -8.34
N ASP A 203 -10.19 23.15 -9.30
CA ASP A 203 -10.52 23.17 -10.71
C ASP A 203 -10.87 21.75 -11.15
N PHE A 204 -12.15 21.49 -11.44
CA PHE A 204 -12.66 20.17 -11.82
C PHE A 204 -12.22 19.78 -13.23
N ASN A 205 -10.92 19.55 -13.41
CA ASN A 205 -10.29 19.14 -14.65
C ASN A 205 -9.80 17.68 -14.56
N TRP A 206 -9.20 17.17 -15.63
CA TRP A 206 -8.69 15.79 -15.67
C TRP A 206 -7.63 15.53 -14.60
N HIS A 207 -6.73 16.48 -14.37
CA HIS A 207 -5.70 16.38 -13.33
C HIS A 207 -6.34 16.18 -11.95
N TYR A 208 -7.33 17.00 -11.59
CA TYR A 208 -8.03 16.86 -10.31
C TYR A 208 -8.63 15.46 -10.13
N PHE A 209 -9.37 14.97 -11.16
CA PHE A 209 -10.01 13.65 -11.06
C PHE A 209 -8.99 12.50 -11.02
N SER A 210 -7.85 12.63 -11.68
CA SER A 210 -6.78 11.61 -11.62
C SER A 210 -6.11 11.54 -10.24
N THR A 211 -6.12 12.60 -9.44
CA THR A 211 -5.56 12.61 -8.08
C THR A 211 -6.49 12.00 -7.03
N ILE A 212 -7.77 11.71 -7.35
CA ILE A 212 -8.73 11.14 -6.38
C ILE A 212 -8.28 9.75 -5.92
N ALA A 213 -7.65 8.96 -6.77
CA ALA A 213 -7.11 7.65 -6.40
C ALA A 213 -6.11 7.76 -5.23
N MET A 214 -5.31 8.81 -5.18
CA MET A 214 -4.34 9.06 -4.12
C MET A 214 -5.02 9.49 -2.81
N LEU A 215 -6.12 10.25 -2.89
CA LEU A 215 -6.94 10.54 -1.71
C LEU A 215 -7.54 9.26 -1.13
N ILE A 216 -8.03 8.36 -1.99
CA ILE A 216 -8.54 7.05 -1.58
C ILE A 216 -7.42 6.24 -0.92
N TYR A 217 -6.25 6.17 -1.54
CA TYR A 217 -5.08 5.48 -1.00
C TYR A 217 -4.74 5.98 0.42
N ALA A 218 -4.65 7.28 0.62
CA ALA A 218 -4.34 7.90 1.89
C ALA A 218 -5.37 7.61 3.02
N MET A 219 -6.58 7.22 2.66
CA MET A 219 -7.67 6.96 3.60
C MET A 219 -8.01 5.48 3.78
N ASN A 220 -7.36 4.59 3.01
CA ASN A 220 -7.51 3.15 3.11
C ASN A 220 -6.69 2.58 4.27
N GLY A 221 -6.99 1.34 4.65
CA GLY A 221 -6.22 0.62 5.67
C GLY A 221 -7.04 0.24 6.91
N ALA A 222 -8.31 0.63 7.00
CA ALA A 222 -9.19 0.22 8.09
C ALA A 222 -9.33 -1.32 8.17
N GLU A 223 -9.25 -2.02 7.05
CA GLU A 223 -9.29 -3.48 6.95
C GLU A 223 -8.02 -4.16 7.44
N LEU A 224 -6.89 -3.47 7.53
CA LEU A 224 -5.61 -4.03 8.00
C LEU A 224 -5.67 -4.56 9.43
N VAL A 225 -6.56 -3.99 10.25
CA VAL A 225 -6.77 -4.46 11.63
C VAL A 225 -7.88 -5.51 11.76
N ALA A 226 -8.53 -5.90 10.66
CA ALA A 226 -9.58 -6.92 10.68
C ALA A 226 -9.12 -8.29 11.23
N PRO A 227 -7.88 -8.78 11.01
CA PRO A 227 -7.40 -10.02 11.63
C PRO A 227 -7.43 -10.02 13.17
N TYR A 228 -7.37 -8.85 13.80
CA TYR A 228 -7.40 -8.72 15.26
C TYR A 228 -8.81 -8.80 15.85
N VAL A 229 -9.86 -8.88 15.01
CA VAL A 229 -11.25 -8.97 15.46
C VAL A 229 -11.48 -10.16 16.40
N THR A 230 -10.81 -11.29 16.18
CA THR A 230 -10.88 -12.50 17.02
C THR A 230 -10.22 -12.33 18.40
N GLN A 231 -9.47 -11.26 18.61
CA GLN A 231 -8.81 -10.95 19.88
C GLN A 231 -9.59 -9.94 20.72
N MET A 232 -10.79 -9.53 20.30
CA MET A 232 -11.65 -8.60 21.01
C MET A 232 -12.66 -9.35 21.91
N LYS A 233 -13.06 -8.72 23.03
CA LYS A 233 -14.08 -9.29 23.94
C LYS A 233 -15.46 -9.35 23.30
N LYS A 234 -15.86 -8.26 22.64
CA LYS A 234 -17.16 -8.09 21.98
C LYS A 234 -16.98 -7.61 20.54
N PRO A 235 -16.37 -8.45 19.67
CA PRO A 235 -15.94 -8.02 18.35
C PRO A 235 -17.08 -7.44 17.51
N GLN A 236 -18.29 -7.95 17.65
CA GLN A 236 -19.48 -7.53 16.92
C GLN A 236 -19.88 -6.06 17.18
N TYR A 237 -19.49 -5.49 18.33
CA TYR A 237 -19.81 -4.11 18.74
C TYR A 237 -18.56 -3.23 18.82
N ASP A 238 -17.47 -3.79 19.32
CA ASP A 238 -16.25 -3.03 19.60
C ASP A 238 -15.45 -2.73 18.33
N PHE A 239 -15.48 -3.66 17.35
CA PHE A 239 -14.84 -3.43 16.05
C PHE A 239 -15.48 -2.27 15.27
N PRO A 240 -16.81 -2.21 15.10
CA PRO A 240 -17.46 -1.04 14.48
C PRO A 240 -17.20 0.29 15.20
N LYS A 241 -17.12 0.29 16.55
CA LYS A 241 -16.78 1.51 17.31
C LYS A 241 -15.38 2.03 16.96
N ALA A 242 -14.40 1.13 16.86
CA ALA A 242 -13.05 1.47 16.45
C ALA A 242 -13.02 2.08 15.03
N MET A 243 -13.81 1.53 14.10
CA MET A 243 -13.90 2.04 12.72
C MET A 243 -14.55 3.42 12.64
N ILE A 244 -15.58 3.69 13.45
CA ILE A 244 -16.20 5.02 13.54
C ILE A 244 -15.22 6.06 14.09
N ALA A 245 -14.50 5.73 15.17
CA ALA A 245 -13.48 6.58 15.74
C ALA A 245 -12.34 6.86 14.74
N LEU A 246 -11.94 5.83 13.97
CA LEU A 246 -10.95 5.96 12.91
C LEU A 246 -11.41 6.93 11.84
N ALA A 247 -12.62 6.80 11.31
CA ALA A 247 -13.16 7.71 10.30
C ALA A 247 -13.17 9.17 10.76
N ALA A 248 -13.59 9.42 12.01
CA ALA A 248 -13.63 10.76 12.59
C ALA A 248 -12.22 11.36 12.72
N MET A 249 -11.25 10.59 13.24
CA MET A 249 -9.89 11.08 13.44
C MET A 249 -9.14 11.25 12.10
N THR A 250 -9.35 10.35 11.15
CA THR A 250 -8.79 10.46 9.80
C THR A 250 -9.23 11.78 9.15
N GLY A 251 -10.53 12.06 9.16
CA GLY A 251 -11.04 13.31 8.61
C GLY A 251 -10.48 14.54 9.33
N PHE A 252 -10.39 14.49 10.65
CA PHE A 252 -9.85 15.60 11.44
C PHE A 252 -8.37 15.89 11.09
N LEU A 253 -7.53 14.85 11.08
CA LEU A 253 -6.09 15.00 10.82
C LEU A 253 -5.79 15.40 9.38
N THR A 254 -6.49 14.84 8.38
CA THR A 254 -6.25 15.19 6.97
C THR A 254 -6.66 16.64 6.67
N ILE A 255 -7.80 17.10 7.17
CA ILE A 255 -8.27 18.47 6.95
C ILE A 255 -7.36 19.47 7.66
N LEU A 256 -7.11 19.29 8.96
CA LEU A 256 -6.28 20.23 9.73
C LEU A 256 -4.79 20.12 9.37
N GLY A 257 -4.31 18.92 9.06
CA GLY A 257 -2.94 18.72 8.57
C GLY A 257 -2.70 19.46 7.26
N SER A 258 -3.59 19.33 6.28
CA SER A 258 -3.47 20.05 5.02
C SER A 258 -3.57 21.56 5.18
N PHE A 259 -4.46 22.04 6.09
CA PHE A 259 -4.50 23.45 6.42
C PHE A 259 -3.17 23.93 7.03
N SER A 260 -2.58 23.12 7.91
CA SER A 260 -1.28 23.39 8.53
C SER A 260 -0.17 23.52 7.48
N LEU A 261 -0.20 22.71 6.42
CA LEU A 261 0.75 22.85 5.31
C LEU A 261 0.60 24.17 4.58
N GLY A 262 -0.63 24.65 4.33
CA GLY A 262 -0.89 25.93 3.71
C GLY A 262 -0.43 27.15 4.54
N ILE A 263 -0.19 26.97 5.86
CA ILE A 263 0.44 27.98 6.70
C ILE A 263 1.90 28.17 6.34
N TYR A 264 2.63 27.07 6.02
CA TYR A 264 4.08 27.09 5.77
C TYR A 264 4.44 27.06 4.29
N PHE A 265 3.64 26.45 3.43
CA PHE A 265 3.86 26.36 1.99
C PHE A 265 2.84 27.23 1.24
N ASN A 266 3.33 27.95 0.22
CA ASN A 266 2.46 28.72 -0.65
C ASN A 266 1.77 27.80 -1.66
N ALA A 267 0.45 27.63 -1.54
CA ALA A 267 -0.33 26.76 -2.42
C ALA A 267 -0.39 27.21 -3.89
N TYR A 268 0.05 28.42 -4.21
CA TYR A 268 0.19 28.92 -5.59
C TYR A 268 1.56 28.60 -6.21
N HIS A 269 2.55 28.24 -5.39
CA HIS A 269 3.91 27.90 -5.80
C HIS A 269 4.43 26.75 -4.95
N ILE A 270 3.84 25.57 -5.15
CA ILE A 270 4.15 24.36 -4.38
C ILE A 270 5.45 23.77 -4.91
N PRO A 271 6.44 23.46 -4.04
CA PRO A 271 7.60 22.67 -4.43
C PRO A 271 7.17 21.29 -4.97
N ASN A 272 7.85 20.79 -5.99
CA ASN A 272 7.54 19.51 -6.63
C ASN A 272 8.15 18.30 -5.92
N ASP A 273 8.85 18.51 -4.81
CA ASP A 273 9.55 17.51 -4.02
C ASP A 273 8.98 17.35 -2.59
N LEU A 274 7.77 17.86 -2.35
CA LEU A 274 7.14 17.77 -1.02
C LEU A 274 6.89 16.31 -0.59
N LYS A 275 6.63 15.41 -1.52
CA LYS A 275 6.49 13.98 -1.21
C LYS A 275 7.76 13.46 -0.52
N MET A 276 8.92 13.74 -1.08
CA MET A 276 10.20 13.25 -0.59
C MET A 276 10.77 14.10 0.57
N ASN A 277 10.60 15.42 0.53
CA ASN A 277 11.30 16.35 1.42
C ASN A 277 10.38 17.22 2.28
N GLY A 278 9.08 17.26 2.01
CA GLY A 278 8.16 18.25 2.59
C GLY A 278 8.06 18.18 4.11
N ALA A 279 8.07 16.99 4.68
CA ALA A 279 8.03 16.82 6.14
C ALA A 279 9.26 17.42 6.82
N TYR A 280 10.46 17.27 6.23
CA TYR A 280 11.69 17.87 6.75
C TYR A 280 11.65 19.40 6.66
N TYR A 281 11.17 19.94 5.54
CA TYR A 281 11.03 21.38 5.36
C TYR A 281 10.09 21.99 6.40
N VAL A 282 8.92 21.40 6.62
CA VAL A 282 7.95 21.96 7.57
C VAL A 282 8.44 21.88 9.00
N PHE A 283 9.12 20.78 9.41
CA PHE A 283 9.67 20.68 10.75
C PHE A 283 10.91 21.57 10.97
N ASP A 284 11.68 21.87 9.91
CA ASP A 284 12.73 22.88 9.96
C ASP A 284 12.16 24.29 10.18
N MET A 285 11.13 24.65 9.39
CA MET A 285 10.43 25.94 9.53
C MET A 285 9.81 26.11 10.92
N ILE A 286 9.12 25.08 11.41
CA ILE A 286 8.53 25.09 12.76
C ILE A 286 9.64 25.19 13.82
N GLY A 287 10.71 24.42 13.70
CA GLY A 287 11.84 24.45 14.62
C GLY A 287 12.44 25.84 14.75
N HIS A 288 12.65 26.53 13.64
CA HIS A 288 13.16 27.91 13.64
C HIS A 288 12.14 28.90 14.23
N GLN A 289 10.86 28.76 13.90
CA GLN A 289 9.78 29.63 14.45
C GLN A 289 9.69 29.57 15.97
N TYR A 290 10.00 28.43 16.56
CA TYR A 290 9.97 28.22 18.02
C TYR A 290 11.33 28.32 18.71
N GLY A 291 12.38 28.74 17.97
CA GLY A 291 13.73 28.91 18.53
C GLY A 291 14.49 27.61 18.77
N MET A 292 14.02 26.48 18.25
CA MET A 292 14.69 25.17 18.36
C MET A 292 15.71 24.92 17.23
N GLY A 293 15.83 25.83 16.26
CA GLY A 293 16.66 25.65 15.07
C GLY A 293 16.31 24.34 14.34
N LYS A 294 17.30 23.58 13.93
CA LYS A 294 17.13 22.26 13.26
C LYS A 294 16.78 21.10 14.21
N GLY A 295 16.62 21.36 15.51
CA GLY A 295 16.37 20.28 16.47
C GLY A 295 15.12 19.44 16.15
N LEU A 296 14.04 20.11 15.75
CA LEU A 296 12.78 19.43 15.40
C LEU A 296 12.89 18.65 14.08
N LEU A 297 13.64 19.16 13.10
CA LEU A 297 13.96 18.46 11.86
C LEU A 297 14.72 17.15 12.14
N TYR A 298 15.78 17.19 12.96
CA TYR A 298 16.53 15.99 13.31
C TYR A 298 15.69 15.00 14.10
N PHE A 299 14.83 15.49 15.01
CA PHE A 299 13.93 14.64 15.75
C PHE A 299 12.93 13.95 14.81
N TRP A 300 12.37 14.67 13.84
CA TRP A 300 11.52 14.09 12.79
C TRP A 300 12.27 13.05 11.98
N ALA A 301 13.47 13.38 11.45
CA ALA A 301 14.24 12.48 10.60
C ALA A 301 14.54 11.15 11.30
N TRP A 302 14.98 11.15 12.56
CA TRP A 302 15.19 9.92 13.32
C TRP A 302 13.88 9.17 13.61
N THR A 303 12.79 9.87 13.90
CA THR A 303 11.47 9.24 14.08
C THR A 303 11.06 8.51 12.80
N SER A 304 11.25 9.14 11.65
CA SER A 304 10.94 8.56 10.33
C SER A 304 11.82 7.34 10.04
N VAL A 305 13.13 7.38 10.31
CA VAL A 305 14.01 6.21 10.19
C VAL A 305 13.45 5.02 10.97
N PHE A 306 13.11 5.21 12.25
CA PHE A 306 12.59 4.12 13.08
C PHE A 306 11.24 3.63 12.61
N PHE A 307 10.36 4.54 12.18
CA PHE A 307 9.04 4.20 11.66
C PHE A 307 9.15 3.38 10.36
N ASN A 308 9.92 3.85 9.38
CA ASN A 308 10.05 3.18 8.09
C ASN A 308 10.80 1.85 8.19
N CYS A 309 11.79 1.74 9.08
CA CYS A 309 12.42 0.46 9.41
C CYS A 309 11.41 -0.56 9.96
N ALA A 310 10.58 -0.11 10.90
CA ALA A 310 9.54 -0.96 11.48
C ALA A 310 8.47 -1.35 10.45
N LEU A 311 8.04 -0.38 9.64
CA LEU A 311 7.05 -0.58 8.59
C LEU A 311 7.55 -1.58 7.55
N LEU A 312 8.78 -1.44 7.06
CA LEU A 312 9.37 -2.37 6.09
C LEU A 312 9.44 -3.79 6.65
N ALA A 313 9.85 -3.96 7.91
CA ALA A 313 9.89 -5.28 8.57
C ALA A 313 8.49 -5.92 8.60
N VAL A 314 7.46 -5.16 9.01
CA VAL A 314 6.08 -5.65 9.04
C VAL A 314 5.57 -6.01 7.65
N LEU A 315 5.83 -5.17 6.65
CA LEU A 315 5.40 -5.43 5.27
C LEU A 315 6.06 -6.70 4.69
N LEU A 316 7.35 -6.91 4.95
CA LEU A 316 8.05 -8.09 4.46
C LEU A 316 7.58 -9.38 5.14
N ASP A 317 7.40 -9.38 6.46
CA ASP A 317 7.00 -10.58 7.20
C ASP A 317 5.49 -10.82 7.16
N ALA A 318 4.70 -9.89 7.68
CA ALA A 318 3.27 -10.09 7.86
C ALA A 318 2.55 -10.35 6.53
N MET A 319 2.86 -9.58 5.49
CA MET A 319 2.23 -9.75 4.17
C MET A 319 2.63 -11.06 3.51
N THR A 320 3.91 -11.47 3.62
CA THR A 320 4.38 -12.75 3.05
C THR A 320 3.76 -13.95 3.79
N ARG A 321 3.66 -13.90 5.12
CA ARG A 321 3.00 -14.96 5.91
C ARG A 321 1.51 -15.03 5.58
N MET A 322 0.84 -13.88 5.47
CA MET A 322 -0.57 -13.81 5.15
C MET A 322 -0.86 -14.40 3.77
N LEU A 323 -0.04 -14.09 2.77
CA LEU A 323 -0.14 -14.72 1.46
C LEU A 323 -0.08 -16.24 1.56
N ILE A 324 0.95 -16.78 2.21
CA ILE A 324 1.18 -18.24 2.30
C ILE A 324 0.09 -18.93 3.14
N SER A 325 -0.40 -18.30 4.21
CA SER A 325 -1.42 -18.87 5.08
C SER A 325 -2.83 -18.82 4.46
N ASP A 326 -3.15 -17.72 3.81
CA ASP A 326 -4.51 -17.44 3.33
C ASP A 326 -4.82 -18.02 1.95
N THR A 327 -3.78 -18.32 1.14
CA THR A 327 -3.99 -18.81 -0.23
C THR A 327 -4.32 -20.29 -0.32
N GLY A 328 -4.10 -21.05 0.76
CA GLY A 328 -4.39 -22.48 0.82
C GLY A 328 -3.52 -23.36 -0.08
N ASP A 329 -3.58 -24.68 0.14
CA ASP A 329 -2.74 -25.65 -0.56
C ASP A 329 -3.12 -25.87 -2.02
N ARG A 330 -4.32 -25.45 -2.40
CA ARG A 330 -4.96 -25.74 -3.68
C ARG A 330 -4.49 -24.82 -4.81
N TYR A 331 -4.08 -23.58 -4.49
CA TYR A 331 -3.80 -22.55 -5.49
C TYR A 331 -2.34 -22.10 -5.55
N MET A 332 -1.60 -22.28 -4.46
CA MET A 332 -0.20 -21.85 -4.37
C MET A 332 0.74 -23.02 -4.67
N PRO A 333 1.71 -22.87 -5.60
CA PRO A 333 2.72 -23.88 -5.89
C PRO A 333 3.51 -24.31 -4.64
N LYS A 334 3.88 -25.61 -4.55
CA LYS A 334 4.65 -26.17 -3.42
C LYS A 334 5.94 -25.40 -3.15
N LEU A 335 6.62 -24.99 -4.22
CA LEU A 335 7.86 -24.22 -4.11
C LEU A 335 7.70 -22.96 -3.27
N LEU A 336 6.62 -22.21 -3.46
CA LEU A 336 6.36 -20.95 -2.73
C LEU A 336 5.93 -21.18 -1.29
N ARG A 337 5.32 -22.34 -0.98
CA ARG A 337 4.86 -22.70 0.37
C ARG A 337 5.93 -23.34 1.25
N LYS A 338 7.11 -23.65 0.69
CA LYS A 338 8.19 -24.31 1.44
C LYS A 338 8.64 -23.39 2.59
N LYS A 339 8.56 -23.95 3.80
CA LYS A 339 9.02 -23.30 5.03
C LYS A 339 10.40 -23.84 5.42
N ASP A 340 11.19 -22.99 6.05
CA ASP A 340 12.46 -23.39 6.66
C ASP A 340 12.26 -24.14 7.98
N LYS A 341 13.36 -24.46 8.68
CA LYS A 341 13.34 -25.13 9.98
C LYS A 341 12.65 -24.32 11.07
N ASN A 342 12.55 -23.00 10.91
CA ASN A 342 11.92 -22.07 11.83
C ASN A 342 10.46 -21.75 11.45
N GLY A 343 9.94 -22.41 10.41
CA GLY A 343 8.58 -22.18 9.91
C GLY A 343 8.41 -20.93 9.02
N LEU A 344 9.52 -20.31 8.58
CA LEU A 344 9.51 -19.12 7.73
C LEU A 344 9.38 -19.50 6.25
N PRO A 345 8.55 -18.79 5.47
CA PRO A 345 8.33 -19.05 4.05
C PRO A 345 9.43 -18.41 3.19
N ILE A 346 10.64 -18.95 3.19
CA ILE A 346 11.82 -18.40 2.51
C ILE A 346 11.55 -18.08 1.03
N ASN A 347 10.88 -18.99 0.31
CA ASN A 347 10.60 -18.77 -1.11
C ASN A 347 9.54 -17.67 -1.33
N GLY A 348 8.66 -17.43 -0.35
CA GLY A 348 7.76 -16.29 -0.35
C GLY A 348 8.53 -14.97 -0.24
N TYR A 349 9.53 -14.90 0.64
CA TYR A 349 10.43 -13.73 0.72
C TYR A 349 11.22 -13.52 -0.58
N ILE A 350 11.73 -14.58 -1.20
CA ILE A 350 12.42 -14.49 -2.49
C ILE A 350 11.49 -13.92 -3.56
N LEU A 351 10.23 -14.36 -3.60
CA LEU A 351 9.23 -13.82 -4.52
C LEU A 351 8.97 -12.33 -4.26
N THR A 352 8.82 -11.94 -2.99
CA THR A 352 8.64 -10.53 -2.58
C THR A 352 9.81 -9.68 -3.06
N VAL A 353 11.05 -10.11 -2.78
CA VAL A 353 12.26 -9.40 -3.22
C VAL A 353 12.35 -9.34 -4.75
N SER A 354 12.02 -10.42 -5.46
CA SER A 354 12.07 -10.45 -6.92
C SER A 354 11.10 -9.44 -7.55
N LEU A 355 9.86 -9.38 -7.06
CA LEU A 355 8.88 -8.42 -7.55
C LEU A 355 9.22 -6.98 -7.13
N SER A 356 9.70 -6.77 -5.91
CA SER A 356 10.20 -5.48 -5.46
C SER A 356 11.39 -5.00 -6.31
N SER A 357 12.31 -5.89 -6.63
CA SER A 357 13.45 -5.58 -7.52
C SER A 357 12.99 -5.21 -8.93
N PHE A 358 11.96 -5.87 -9.45
CA PHE A 358 11.36 -5.50 -10.72
C PHE A 358 10.80 -4.07 -10.69
N ILE A 359 10.05 -3.71 -9.65
CA ILE A 359 9.54 -2.34 -9.46
C ILE A 359 10.70 -1.33 -9.35
N MET A 360 11.74 -1.63 -8.55
CA MET A 360 12.91 -0.75 -8.43
C MET A 360 13.62 -0.53 -9.76
N ILE A 361 13.77 -1.59 -10.57
CA ILE A 361 14.42 -1.52 -11.90
C ILE A 361 13.63 -0.57 -12.81
N LEU A 362 12.30 -0.60 -12.80
CA LEU A 362 11.50 0.35 -13.58
C LEU A 362 11.77 1.81 -13.18
N GLY A 363 11.94 2.07 -11.87
CA GLY A 363 12.25 3.41 -11.35
C GLY A 363 13.62 3.95 -11.75
N ILE A 364 14.64 3.10 -11.97
CA ILE A 364 16.00 3.55 -12.32
C ILE A 364 16.04 4.43 -13.59
N PHE A 365 15.09 4.22 -14.50
CA PHE A 365 15.03 4.91 -15.77
C PHE A 365 14.29 6.25 -15.73
N LEU A 366 13.77 6.64 -14.57
CA LEU A 366 13.20 7.96 -14.31
C LEU A 366 14.32 9.02 -14.19
N PRO A 367 14.02 10.31 -14.39
CA PRO A 367 15.03 11.36 -14.41
C PRO A 367 15.85 11.48 -13.13
N ASP A 368 15.19 11.49 -11.96
CA ASP A 368 15.83 11.67 -10.67
C ASP A 368 15.12 10.91 -9.54
N MET A 369 15.61 11.04 -8.30
CA MET A 369 15.04 10.39 -7.12
C MET A 369 13.63 10.89 -6.81
N ASN A 370 13.36 12.19 -7.00
CA ASN A 370 12.05 12.75 -6.75
C ASN A 370 10.99 12.14 -7.69
N ASP A 371 11.34 11.97 -8.97
CA ASP A 371 10.46 11.31 -9.94
C ASP A 371 10.20 9.84 -9.56
N ILE A 372 11.19 9.13 -8.98
CA ILE A 372 11.00 7.77 -8.46
C ILE A 372 9.97 7.77 -7.32
N PHE A 373 10.06 8.70 -6.38
CA PHE A 373 9.11 8.80 -5.26
C PHE A 373 7.71 9.15 -5.76
N ASN A 374 7.57 10.14 -6.61
CA ASN A 374 6.28 10.54 -7.17
C ASN A 374 5.63 9.40 -7.97
N TRP A 375 6.41 8.69 -8.79
CA TRP A 375 5.93 7.53 -9.54
C TRP A 375 5.49 6.38 -8.63
N LEU A 376 6.29 6.01 -7.61
CA LEU A 376 5.92 4.93 -6.67
C LEU A 376 4.63 5.25 -5.93
N LEU A 377 4.45 6.50 -5.57
CA LEU A 377 3.24 6.95 -4.94
C LEU A 377 2.04 6.85 -5.86
N ASN A 378 2.19 7.27 -7.13
CA ASN A 378 1.16 7.09 -8.15
C ASN A 378 0.79 5.60 -8.29
N LEU A 379 1.79 4.71 -8.32
CA LEU A 379 1.58 3.26 -8.40
C LEU A 379 0.84 2.73 -7.15
N ASN A 380 1.20 3.18 -5.95
CA ASN A 380 0.47 2.87 -4.72
C ASN A 380 -0.98 3.36 -4.79
N GLY A 381 -1.21 4.56 -5.33
CA GLY A 381 -2.53 5.14 -5.57
C GLY A 381 -3.38 4.37 -6.60
N ILE A 382 -2.77 3.51 -7.43
CA ILE A 382 -3.49 2.63 -8.35
C ILE A 382 -3.80 1.28 -7.67
N VAL A 383 -2.77 0.61 -7.15
CA VAL A 383 -2.92 -0.78 -6.70
C VAL A 383 -3.71 -0.90 -5.41
N SER A 384 -3.53 0.01 -4.46
CA SER A 384 -4.23 -0.05 -3.17
C SER A 384 -5.73 0.24 -3.28
N PRO A 385 -6.19 1.33 -3.94
CA PRO A 385 -7.63 1.52 -4.18
C PRO A 385 -8.24 0.39 -5.00
N GLY A 386 -7.53 -0.15 -5.99
CA GLY A 386 -7.98 -1.30 -6.76
C GLY A 386 -8.34 -2.50 -5.89
N VAL A 387 -7.53 -2.79 -4.89
CA VAL A 387 -7.76 -3.88 -3.93
C VAL A 387 -8.91 -3.57 -2.97
N THR A 388 -9.08 -2.31 -2.59
CA THR A 388 -10.20 -1.89 -1.73
C THR A 388 -11.57 -2.20 -2.35
N CYS A 389 -11.66 -2.32 -3.68
CA CYS A 389 -12.88 -2.74 -4.36
C CYS A 389 -13.43 -4.10 -3.84
N TRP A 390 -12.58 -5.00 -3.33
CA TRP A 390 -13.00 -6.26 -2.73
C TRP A 390 -13.85 -6.07 -1.47
N ILE A 391 -13.61 -4.99 -0.71
CA ILE A 391 -14.40 -4.66 0.48
C ILE A 391 -15.85 -4.35 0.08
N PHE A 392 -16.01 -3.45 -0.89
CA PHE A 392 -17.34 -3.06 -1.38
C PHE A 392 -18.07 -4.24 -2.05
N TYR A 393 -17.33 -5.03 -2.80
CA TYR A 393 -17.86 -6.26 -3.39
C TYR A 393 -18.38 -7.23 -2.31
N SER A 394 -17.56 -7.56 -1.31
CA SER A 394 -17.98 -8.44 -0.21
C SER A 394 -19.17 -7.87 0.57
N PHE A 395 -19.17 -6.57 0.83
CA PHE A 395 -20.29 -5.90 1.49
C PHE A 395 -21.59 -6.04 0.68
N MET A 396 -21.52 -5.80 -0.63
CA MET A 396 -22.68 -6.00 -1.52
C MET A 396 -23.19 -7.44 -1.50
N ARG A 397 -22.28 -8.43 -1.46
CA ARG A 397 -22.64 -9.86 -1.38
C ARG A 397 -23.31 -10.21 -0.05
N VAL A 398 -22.78 -9.70 1.07
CA VAL A 398 -23.38 -9.84 2.40
C VAL A 398 -24.78 -9.23 2.42
N ARG A 399 -24.96 -8.02 1.90
CA ARG A 399 -26.26 -7.33 1.91
C ARG A 399 -27.27 -7.96 0.95
N LYS A 400 -26.83 -8.50 -0.17
CA LYS A 400 -27.70 -9.28 -1.07
C LYS A 400 -28.22 -10.57 -0.41
N ASN A 401 -27.44 -11.15 0.50
CA ASN A 401 -27.74 -12.41 1.18
C ASN A 401 -27.80 -12.22 2.72
N SER A 402 -28.44 -11.15 3.17
CA SER A 402 -28.45 -10.73 4.60
C SER A 402 -28.97 -11.83 5.56
N LYS A 403 -29.88 -12.70 5.11
CA LYS A 403 -30.35 -13.86 5.88
C LYS A 403 -29.26 -14.91 6.11
N LYS A 404 -28.35 -15.10 5.15
CA LYS A 404 -27.22 -16.04 5.27
C LYS A 404 -26.08 -15.46 6.12
N PHE A 405 -25.95 -14.14 6.12
CA PHE A 405 -24.89 -13.41 6.83
C PHE A 405 -25.49 -12.48 7.90
N PRO A 406 -25.99 -13.01 9.01
CA PRO A 406 -26.56 -12.20 10.09
C PRO A 406 -25.47 -11.33 10.71
N SER A 407 -25.76 -10.04 10.93
CA SER A 407 -24.88 -9.11 11.60
C SER A 407 -25.58 -8.46 12.79
N LYS A 408 -24.88 -8.34 13.92
CA LYS A 408 -25.35 -7.56 15.06
C LYS A 408 -25.15 -6.05 14.88
N TYR A 409 -24.26 -5.67 13.97
CA TYR A 409 -24.04 -4.29 13.58
C TYR A 409 -24.50 -4.07 12.13
N VAL A 410 -25.55 -3.24 11.96
CA VAL A 410 -26.13 -2.88 10.66
C VAL A 410 -26.37 -1.38 10.64
N PHE A 411 -25.56 -0.64 9.87
CA PHE A 411 -25.67 0.83 9.83
C PHE A 411 -26.75 1.33 8.82
N ILE A 412 -27.06 0.57 7.79
CA ILE A 412 -28.19 0.83 6.88
C ILE A 412 -29.16 -0.36 6.96
N LYS A 413 -30.35 -0.17 7.49
CA LYS A 413 -31.35 -1.24 7.67
C LYS A 413 -31.84 -1.82 6.34
N ASN A 414 -32.05 -0.97 5.35
CA ASN A 414 -32.56 -1.39 4.04
C ASN A 414 -31.45 -2.01 3.19
N ASP A 415 -31.58 -3.31 2.86
CA ASP A 415 -30.57 -4.05 2.09
C ASP A 415 -30.33 -3.49 0.69
N LYS A 416 -31.39 -2.99 0.00
CA LYS A 416 -31.25 -2.40 -1.34
C LYS A 416 -30.46 -1.09 -1.29
N VAL A 417 -30.75 -0.24 -0.30
CA VAL A 417 -30.02 1.02 -0.11
C VAL A 417 -28.55 0.73 0.26
N ALA A 418 -28.31 -0.19 1.18
CA ALA A 418 -26.95 -0.59 1.57
C ALA A 418 -26.17 -1.14 0.37
N TRP A 419 -26.79 -1.99 -0.44
CA TRP A 419 -26.20 -2.53 -1.66
C TRP A 419 -25.85 -1.42 -2.66
N SER A 420 -26.77 -0.45 -2.86
CA SER A 420 -26.54 0.70 -3.76
C SER A 420 -25.39 1.60 -3.29
N VAL A 421 -25.26 1.81 -1.98
CA VAL A 421 -24.11 2.56 -1.42
C VAL A 421 -22.80 1.79 -1.63
N GLY A 422 -22.81 0.47 -1.46
CA GLY A 422 -21.66 -0.40 -1.80
C GLY A 422 -21.28 -0.32 -3.27
N LEU A 423 -22.26 -0.34 -4.17
CA LEU A 423 -22.03 -0.19 -5.62
C LEU A 423 -21.48 1.20 -5.95
N PHE A 424 -22.01 2.25 -5.34
CA PHE A 424 -21.51 3.62 -5.53
C PHE A 424 -20.03 3.71 -5.17
N LEU A 425 -19.61 3.22 -3.98
CA LEU A 425 -18.22 3.22 -3.57
C LEU A 425 -17.34 2.34 -4.46
N LEU A 426 -17.83 1.18 -4.88
CA LEU A 426 -17.13 0.32 -5.84
C LEU A 426 -16.83 1.07 -7.14
N LEU A 427 -17.84 1.72 -7.72
CA LEU A 427 -17.71 2.44 -8.97
C LEU A 427 -16.81 3.66 -8.85
N VAL A 428 -16.98 4.47 -7.79
CA VAL A 428 -16.11 5.63 -7.54
C VAL A 428 -14.66 5.19 -7.40
N THR A 429 -14.39 4.13 -6.64
CA THR A 429 -13.03 3.61 -6.42
C THR A 429 -12.46 3.03 -7.70
N ALA A 430 -13.23 2.24 -8.45
CA ALA A 430 -12.78 1.64 -9.72
C ALA A 430 -12.48 2.72 -10.77
N ILE A 431 -13.34 3.72 -10.92
CA ILE A 431 -13.13 4.84 -11.85
C ILE A 431 -11.91 5.65 -11.43
N ALA A 432 -11.79 6.01 -10.16
CA ALA A 432 -10.64 6.74 -9.63
C ALA A 432 -9.33 5.96 -9.87
N THR A 433 -9.32 4.65 -9.63
CA THR A 433 -8.18 3.76 -9.90
C THR A 433 -7.78 3.80 -11.38
N ILE A 434 -8.74 3.71 -12.30
CA ILE A 434 -8.47 3.77 -13.74
C ILE A 434 -7.92 5.15 -14.15
N MET A 435 -8.51 6.22 -13.63
CA MET A 435 -8.03 7.59 -13.89
C MET A 435 -6.64 7.82 -13.30
N GLY A 436 -6.36 7.25 -12.12
CA GLY A 436 -5.07 7.32 -11.44
C GLY A 436 -3.91 6.65 -12.18
N ILE A 437 -4.18 5.79 -13.19
CA ILE A 437 -3.14 5.22 -14.06
C ILE A 437 -2.42 6.33 -14.85
N THR A 438 -3.10 7.47 -15.09
CA THR A 438 -2.53 8.61 -15.78
C THR A 438 -1.49 9.31 -14.90
N PRO A 439 -0.24 9.49 -15.36
CA PRO A 439 0.79 10.22 -14.62
C PRO A 439 0.35 11.65 -14.29
N GLN A 440 0.66 12.13 -13.08
CA GLN A 440 0.13 13.37 -12.53
C GLN A 440 1.17 14.47 -12.41
N ASP A 441 2.42 14.08 -12.13
CA ASP A 441 3.50 15.02 -11.77
C ASP A 441 4.36 15.46 -12.98
N VAL A 442 4.06 14.94 -14.16
CA VAL A 442 4.82 15.21 -15.39
C VAL A 442 3.93 15.78 -16.49
N PRO A 443 4.46 16.65 -17.38
CA PRO A 443 3.68 17.26 -18.45
C PRO A 443 3.06 16.22 -19.38
N GLN A 444 1.74 16.30 -19.56
CA GLN A 444 0.98 15.38 -20.41
C GLN A 444 1.55 15.31 -21.83
N GLY A 445 1.76 14.09 -22.33
CA GLY A 445 2.28 13.84 -23.68
C GLY A 445 3.80 13.95 -23.81
N SER A 446 4.53 14.28 -22.75
CA SER A 446 5.99 14.20 -22.72
C SER A 446 6.50 12.76 -22.83
N SER A 447 7.77 12.57 -23.17
CA SER A 447 8.37 11.21 -23.22
C SER A 447 8.35 10.52 -21.85
N ILE A 448 8.53 11.26 -20.78
CA ILE A 448 8.47 10.77 -19.39
C ILE A 448 7.03 10.37 -19.06
N TRP A 449 6.05 11.17 -19.42
CA TRP A 449 4.64 10.86 -19.20
C TRP A 449 4.24 9.53 -19.88
N TRP A 450 4.66 9.31 -21.12
CA TRP A 450 4.40 8.05 -21.80
C TRP A 450 5.14 6.87 -21.14
N TYR A 451 6.36 7.10 -20.68
CA TYR A 451 7.11 6.09 -19.96
C TYR A 451 6.40 5.69 -18.66
N GLU A 452 6.03 6.67 -17.82
CA GLU A 452 5.32 6.40 -16.56
C GLU A 452 3.97 5.71 -16.77
N LEU A 453 3.20 6.15 -17.77
CA LEU A 453 1.93 5.51 -18.11
C LEU A 453 2.13 4.01 -18.42
N ILE A 454 3.15 3.70 -19.21
CA ILE A 454 3.42 2.32 -19.61
C ILE A 454 3.91 1.50 -18.43
N ILE A 455 4.81 2.01 -17.61
CA ILE A 455 5.30 1.26 -16.44
C ILE A 455 4.23 1.08 -15.37
N ASN A 456 3.29 2.01 -15.21
CA ASN A 456 2.11 1.83 -14.36
C ASN A 456 1.27 0.63 -14.83
N ILE A 457 0.94 0.59 -16.13
CA ILE A 457 0.16 -0.51 -16.71
C ILE A 457 0.91 -1.84 -16.58
N VAL A 458 2.20 -1.85 -16.91
CA VAL A 458 3.05 -3.05 -16.83
C VAL A 458 3.16 -3.55 -15.41
N ALA A 459 3.42 -2.67 -14.44
CA ALA A 459 3.52 -3.05 -13.02
C ALA A 459 2.23 -3.73 -12.54
N VAL A 460 1.07 -3.14 -12.84
CA VAL A 460 -0.24 -3.71 -12.48
C VAL A 460 -0.45 -5.08 -13.15
N ILE A 461 -0.15 -5.22 -14.46
CA ILE A 461 -0.30 -6.48 -15.18
C ILE A 461 0.62 -7.57 -14.60
N VAL A 462 1.87 -7.22 -14.28
CA VAL A 462 2.84 -8.20 -13.73
C VAL A 462 2.39 -8.62 -12.32
N LEU A 463 2.07 -7.66 -11.46
CA LEU A 463 1.67 -7.94 -10.07
C LEU A 463 0.39 -8.80 -10.00
N ILE A 464 -0.63 -8.47 -10.77
CA ILE A 464 -1.92 -9.19 -10.76
C ILE A 464 -1.84 -10.47 -11.61
N GLY A 465 -1.23 -10.40 -12.79
CA GLY A 465 -1.19 -11.49 -13.76
C GLY A 465 -0.45 -12.73 -13.25
N LEU A 466 0.60 -12.53 -12.45
CA LEU A 466 1.31 -13.65 -11.83
C LEU A 466 0.37 -14.46 -10.92
N GLY A 467 -0.48 -13.77 -10.12
CA GLY A 467 -1.47 -14.44 -9.28
C GLY A 467 -2.51 -15.24 -10.06
N ALA A 468 -2.85 -14.81 -11.26
CA ALA A 468 -3.76 -15.54 -12.13
C ALA A 468 -3.13 -16.81 -12.75
N ILE A 469 -1.80 -16.84 -12.88
CA ILE A 469 -1.05 -17.97 -13.47
C ILE A 469 -0.75 -19.06 -12.45
N LEU A 470 -0.47 -18.70 -11.19
CA LEU A 470 -0.04 -19.65 -10.14
C LEU A 470 -0.99 -20.84 -9.92
N PRO A 471 -2.33 -20.68 -9.90
CA PRO A 471 -3.25 -21.81 -9.76
C PRO A 471 -3.11 -22.85 -10.88
N GLY A 472 -2.83 -22.38 -12.10
CA GLY A 472 -2.55 -23.26 -13.23
C GLY A 472 -1.25 -24.07 -13.04
N ILE A 473 -0.21 -23.44 -12.51
CA ILE A 473 1.05 -24.10 -12.15
C ILE A 473 0.81 -25.14 -11.03
N ARG A 474 0.05 -24.77 -10.00
CA ARG A 474 -0.29 -25.68 -8.90
C ARG A 474 -1.09 -26.88 -9.39
N LYS A 475 -2.07 -26.67 -10.27
CA LYS A 475 -2.83 -27.77 -10.89
C LYS A 475 -1.91 -28.77 -11.58
N ARG A 476 -0.87 -28.31 -12.27
CA ARG A 476 0.15 -29.19 -12.89
C ARG A 476 0.93 -29.98 -11.85
N GLU A 477 1.32 -29.36 -10.73
CA GLU A 477 2.00 -30.09 -9.64
C GLU A 477 1.13 -31.19 -9.08
N ILE A 478 -0.19 -30.97 -8.96
CA ILE A 478 -1.14 -32.00 -8.51
C ILE A 478 -1.29 -33.10 -9.56
N GLU A 479 -1.43 -32.73 -10.84
CA GLU A 479 -1.71 -33.68 -11.92
C GLU A 479 -0.47 -34.49 -12.32
N TYR A 480 0.72 -33.86 -12.36
CA TYR A 480 1.95 -34.45 -12.87
C TYR A 480 3.06 -34.62 -11.81
N GLY A 481 2.84 -34.14 -10.57
CA GLY A 481 3.81 -34.14 -9.48
C GLY A 481 4.90 -33.07 -9.60
N ILE A 482 5.05 -32.41 -10.73
CA ILE A 482 6.00 -31.32 -11.00
C ILE A 482 5.35 -30.18 -11.73
N ALA A 483 5.77 -28.94 -11.42
CA ALA A 483 5.30 -27.74 -12.12
C ALA A 483 5.83 -27.69 -13.56
N PHE A 484 7.15 -27.87 -13.71
CA PHE A 484 7.86 -27.82 -14.99
C PHE A 484 8.97 -28.84 -14.99
N ASP A 485 9.22 -29.51 -16.14
CA ASP A 485 10.39 -30.35 -16.34
C ASP A 485 11.65 -29.50 -16.58
N LYS A 486 12.81 -30.18 -16.57
CA LYS A 486 14.12 -29.52 -16.74
C LYS A 486 14.23 -28.73 -18.05
N LEU A 487 13.69 -29.28 -19.14
CA LEU A 487 13.74 -28.63 -20.46
C LEU A 487 12.85 -27.38 -20.47
N GLN A 488 11.65 -27.46 -19.87
CA GLN A 488 10.73 -26.33 -19.73
C GLN A 488 11.35 -25.21 -18.90
N TRP A 489 12.03 -25.51 -17.79
CA TRP A 489 12.78 -24.52 -16.99
C TRP A 489 13.89 -23.85 -17.81
N ILE A 490 14.71 -24.63 -18.49
CA ILE A 490 15.79 -24.11 -19.35
C ILE A 490 15.21 -23.22 -20.44
N THR A 491 14.11 -23.64 -21.08
CA THR A 491 13.47 -22.87 -22.15
C THR A 491 12.91 -21.54 -21.63
N MET A 492 12.23 -21.55 -20.48
CA MET A 492 11.69 -20.31 -19.87
C MET A 492 12.81 -19.33 -19.55
N ILE A 493 13.84 -19.81 -18.85
CA ILE A 493 14.98 -18.97 -18.44
C ILE A 493 15.71 -18.42 -19.66
N SER A 494 15.97 -19.26 -20.68
CA SER A 494 16.64 -18.84 -21.89
C SER A 494 15.83 -17.77 -22.66
N LEU A 495 14.51 -17.96 -22.80
CA LEU A 495 13.65 -16.98 -23.48
C LEU A 495 13.62 -15.65 -22.75
N ILE A 496 13.53 -15.66 -21.41
CA ILE A 496 13.56 -14.44 -20.61
C ILE A 496 14.91 -13.72 -20.74
N ILE A 497 16.03 -14.46 -20.68
CA ILE A 497 17.37 -13.87 -20.85
C ILE A 497 17.54 -13.28 -22.25
N ILE A 498 17.11 -14.00 -23.30
CA ILE A 498 17.17 -13.52 -24.69
C ILE A 498 16.35 -12.24 -24.83
N ALA A 499 15.14 -12.21 -24.25
CA ALA A 499 14.28 -11.05 -24.28
C ALA A 499 14.96 -9.84 -23.60
N ILE A 500 15.53 -9.99 -22.40
CA ILE A 500 16.27 -8.93 -21.71
C ILE A 500 17.43 -8.41 -22.57
N ILE A 501 18.24 -9.31 -23.16
CA ILE A 501 19.36 -8.91 -24.03
C ILE A 501 18.86 -8.12 -25.23
N LEU A 502 17.79 -8.57 -25.87
CA LEU A 502 17.17 -7.87 -27.00
C LEU A 502 16.64 -6.50 -26.57
N GLY A 503 15.97 -6.41 -25.42
CA GLY A 503 15.46 -5.16 -24.88
C GLY A 503 16.57 -4.13 -24.64
N VAL A 504 17.66 -4.56 -24.02
CA VAL A 504 18.86 -3.71 -23.82
C VAL A 504 19.48 -3.26 -25.15
N TYR A 505 19.59 -4.19 -26.12
CA TYR A 505 20.14 -3.90 -27.45
C TYR A 505 19.26 -2.92 -28.24
N LEU A 506 17.94 -3.18 -28.31
CA LEU A 506 16.98 -2.34 -29.03
C LEU A 506 16.83 -0.96 -28.39
N GLY A 507 16.96 -0.85 -27.09
CA GLY A 507 16.96 0.44 -26.36
C GLY A 507 18.14 1.34 -26.72
N GLY A 508 19.24 0.75 -27.23
CA GLY A 508 20.42 1.49 -27.69
C GLY A 508 21.00 2.41 -26.61
N THR A 509 21.28 3.66 -26.96
CA THR A 509 21.80 4.68 -26.03
C THR A 509 20.71 5.47 -25.31
N LYS A 510 19.44 5.34 -25.73
CA LYS A 510 18.32 6.11 -25.17
C LYS A 510 17.81 5.42 -23.90
N ILE A 511 18.06 6.02 -22.73
CA ILE A 511 17.75 5.48 -21.42
C ILE A 511 16.24 5.16 -21.29
N ALA A 512 15.37 6.07 -21.69
CA ALA A 512 13.91 5.86 -21.63
C ALA A 512 13.43 4.69 -22.50
N LEU A 513 14.04 4.44 -23.68
CA LEU A 513 13.70 3.29 -24.50
C LEU A 513 14.19 1.97 -23.86
N ARG A 514 15.37 1.95 -23.24
CA ARG A 514 15.83 0.78 -22.47
C ARG A 514 14.85 0.43 -21.36
N GLY A 515 14.43 1.43 -20.58
CA GLY A 515 13.42 1.26 -19.51
C GLY A 515 12.12 0.69 -20.05
N LEU A 516 11.64 1.20 -21.19
CA LEU A 516 10.42 0.72 -21.84
C LEU A 516 10.53 -0.76 -22.26
N TYR A 517 11.63 -1.14 -22.91
CA TYR A 517 11.82 -2.53 -23.32
C TYR A 517 11.93 -3.47 -22.11
N ILE A 518 12.65 -3.06 -21.04
CA ILE A 518 12.74 -3.86 -19.80
C ILE A 518 11.35 -3.97 -19.12
N ALA A 519 10.55 -2.93 -19.15
CA ALA A 519 9.18 -3.02 -18.64
C ALA A 519 8.35 -4.07 -19.39
N ILE A 520 8.41 -4.07 -20.73
CA ILE A 520 7.70 -5.03 -21.58
C ILE A 520 8.17 -6.47 -21.31
N GLU A 521 9.44 -6.67 -20.94
CA GLU A 521 9.97 -8.00 -20.58
C GLU A 521 9.24 -8.65 -19.42
N GLY A 522 8.73 -7.87 -18.47
CA GLY A 522 7.87 -8.38 -17.40
C GLY A 522 6.61 -9.06 -17.94
N ILE A 523 5.97 -8.47 -18.96
CA ILE A 523 4.80 -9.06 -19.63
C ILE A 523 5.22 -10.29 -20.44
N ILE A 524 6.32 -10.20 -21.16
CA ILE A 524 6.85 -11.33 -21.94
C ILE A 524 7.14 -12.51 -21.03
N ALA A 525 7.76 -12.30 -19.87
CA ALA A 525 8.03 -13.35 -18.89
C ALA A 525 6.73 -14.04 -18.43
N LEU A 526 5.66 -13.29 -18.14
CA LEU A 526 4.36 -13.86 -17.80
C LEU A 526 3.77 -14.70 -18.92
N ILE A 527 3.82 -14.20 -20.15
CA ILE A 527 3.32 -14.92 -21.35
C ILE A 527 4.11 -16.21 -21.57
N VAL A 528 5.44 -16.16 -21.44
CA VAL A 528 6.32 -17.34 -21.57
C VAL A 528 5.98 -18.40 -20.53
N VAL A 529 5.86 -18.01 -19.26
CA VAL A 529 5.47 -18.93 -18.18
C VAL A 529 4.09 -19.53 -18.44
N TRP A 530 3.11 -18.73 -18.88
CA TRP A 530 1.77 -19.21 -19.18
C TRP A 530 1.72 -20.16 -20.37
N LEU A 531 2.41 -19.84 -21.49
CA LEU A 531 2.47 -20.68 -22.69
C LEU A 531 3.15 -22.02 -22.43
N ILE A 532 4.30 -22.02 -21.73
CA ILE A 532 5.02 -23.24 -21.37
C ILE A 532 4.20 -24.03 -20.35
N GLY A 533 3.52 -23.36 -19.43
CA GLY A 533 2.59 -23.97 -18.50
C GLY A 533 1.41 -24.72 -19.14
N ARG A 534 1.07 -24.45 -20.40
CA ARG A 534 0.06 -25.22 -21.16
C ARG A 534 0.58 -26.54 -21.76
N LYS A 535 1.90 -26.68 -21.90
CA LYS A 535 2.51 -27.91 -22.46
C LYS A 535 2.68 -28.94 -21.35
N LYS A 536 2.33 -30.21 -21.62
CA LYS A 536 2.57 -31.30 -20.66
C LYS A 536 4.05 -31.41 -20.34
N PRO A 537 4.45 -31.64 -19.09
CA PRO A 537 5.84 -31.89 -18.76
C PRO A 537 6.27 -33.26 -19.29
N ASN A 538 7.52 -33.38 -19.68
CA ASN A 538 8.10 -34.68 -20.05
C ASN A 538 8.44 -35.43 -18.75
N LEU A 539 7.61 -36.40 -18.38
CA LEU A 539 7.81 -37.18 -17.17
C LEU A 539 8.82 -38.29 -17.48
N ALA A 540 9.95 -38.33 -16.76
CA ALA A 540 10.83 -39.47 -16.76
C ALA A 540 10.09 -40.71 -16.24
N ASP A 541 10.30 -41.87 -16.85
CA ASP A 541 9.65 -43.13 -16.48
C ASP A 541 9.74 -43.38 -14.97
N GLY A 542 8.58 -43.47 -14.31
CA GLY A 542 8.47 -43.82 -12.89
C GLY A 542 7.80 -42.81 -11.97
N PHE A 543 7.28 -41.69 -12.46
CA PHE A 543 6.60 -40.69 -11.61
C PHE A 543 5.16 -41.11 -11.35
N LYS A 544 4.77 -41.23 -10.05
CA LYS A 544 3.37 -41.39 -9.62
C LYS A 544 2.78 -40.03 -9.28
N ALA A 545 1.56 -39.75 -9.76
CA ALA A 545 0.77 -38.59 -9.32
C ALA A 545 0.53 -38.69 -7.79
N GLU A 546 0.54 -37.56 -7.07
CA GLU A 546 0.08 -37.53 -5.69
C GLU A 546 -1.42 -37.83 -5.65
N GLU A 547 -1.83 -38.87 -4.95
CA GLU A 547 -3.22 -39.08 -4.60
C GLU A 547 -3.68 -37.95 -3.65
N GLU A 548 -4.86 -37.35 -3.94
CA GLU A 548 -5.47 -36.26 -3.16
C GLU A 548 -5.77 -36.64 -1.72
#